data_a39642ab419b24b2fc6c98b5bd500d60
#
_entry.id   a39642ab419b24b2fc6c98b5bd500d60
#
_cell.length_a   1.000
_cell.length_b   1.000
_cell.length_c   1.000
_cell.angle_alpha   90.00
_cell.angle_beta   90.00
_cell.angle_gamma   90.00
#
_symmetry.space_group_name_H-M   'P 1'
#
loop_
_entity.id
_entity.type
_entity.pdbx_description
1 polymer ?
#
loop_
_entity_poly.entity_id
_entity_poly.type
_entity_poly.pdbx_seq_one_letter_code
_entity_poly.pdbx_strand_id
1 'polypeptide(L)'
;MIQKVGLVALALVLGAGGGQAQTFEGSVALSYGNAPFLSTDDDEERLSERGYKASGYLGATFGDWRVFGDINVYNRSIGDQDFDQYAPGGASSFGLHAGRNFGNFYGGAFVGRNRFQGTDATTINDYVSGSLYGIEAEYSMGAISVFAQLGRAKMIGDTGDTEFTGKFSKVGIAATVDRFVISAEFEQGNSPLNFEDSGDEGDYRALGIAIDYQITDRVIGTLSYETMDIIANTEDSGSDEFFGIGIRIPLGATGAKRNNLTTSYRPGLAAAWAETLD
;
A
#
# COMPACT_ATOMS: atom_id res chain seq x y z
N MET A 1 -17.90 -3.84 -11.59
CA MET A 1 -18.34 -3.71 -10.18
C MET A 1 -17.64 -2.56 -9.44
N ILE A 2 -16.43 -2.21 -9.76
CA ILE A 2 -15.61 -1.12 -9.15
C ILE A 2 -16.24 0.27 -9.32
N GLN A 3 -16.90 0.55 -10.46
CA GLN A 3 -17.54 1.87 -10.73
C GLN A 3 -18.68 2.23 -9.76
N LYS A 4 -19.36 1.24 -9.17
CA LYS A 4 -20.49 1.52 -8.27
C LYS A 4 -20.06 1.84 -6.84
N VAL A 5 -18.90 1.35 -6.39
CA VAL A 5 -18.40 1.58 -5.03
C VAL A 5 -17.79 2.98 -4.89
N GLY A 6 -17.05 3.44 -5.90
CA GLY A 6 -16.48 4.79 -5.91
C GLY A 6 -17.53 5.91 -5.92
N LEU A 7 -18.64 5.69 -6.59
CA LEU A 7 -19.75 6.66 -6.64
C LEU A 7 -20.50 6.77 -5.30
N VAL A 8 -20.61 5.69 -4.54
CA VAL A 8 -21.27 5.69 -3.21
C VAL A 8 -20.41 6.41 -2.18
N ALA A 9 -19.10 6.23 -2.19
CA ALA A 9 -18.19 6.95 -1.29
C ALA A 9 -18.21 8.47 -1.58
N LEU A 10 -18.21 8.86 -2.84
CA LEU A 10 -18.31 10.26 -3.23
C LEU A 10 -19.68 10.87 -2.86
N ALA A 11 -20.76 10.11 -2.97
CA ALA A 11 -22.11 10.57 -2.61
C ALA A 11 -22.31 10.72 -1.08
N LEU A 12 -21.67 9.88 -0.27
CA LEU A 12 -21.68 10.02 1.20
C LEU A 12 -20.93 11.27 1.66
N VAL A 13 -19.86 11.66 0.99
CA VAL A 13 -19.11 12.89 1.28
C VAL A 13 -19.91 14.14 0.87
N LEU A 14 -20.68 14.08 -0.22
CA LEU A 14 -21.47 15.22 -0.73
C LEU A 14 -22.84 15.36 -0.04
N GLY A 15 -23.38 14.28 0.55
CA GLY A 15 -24.72 14.26 1.14
C GLY A 15 -24.83 14.74 2.59
N ALA A 16 -23.74 14.93 3.31
CA ALA A 16 -23.71 15.37 4.70
C ALA A 16 -23.81 16.91 4.84
N GLY A 17 -24.65 17.56 4.06
CA GLY A 17 -24.87 19.00 4.07
C GLY A 17 -25.63 19.45 5.31
N GLY A 18 -24.93 19.91 6.33
CA GLY A 18 -25.50 20.52 7.53
C GLY A 18 -24.47 21.28 8.36
N GLY A 19 -24.16 22.51 7.96
CA GLY A 19 -23.81 23.58 8.91
C GLY A 19 -22.46 23.57 9.62
N GLN A 20 -21.61 22.56 9.50
CA GLN A 20 -20.24 22.57 10.01
C GLN A 20 -19.24 22.75 8.86
N ALA A 21 -18.18 23.53 9.11
CA ALA A 21 -17.14 23.73 8.11
C ALA A 21 -16.50 22.39 7.72
N GLN A 22 -16.74 21.98 6.49
CA GLN A 22 -16.13 20.78 5.92
C GLN A 22 -14.79 21.15 5.30
N THR A 23 -13.75 20.44 5.66
CA THR A 23 -12.45 20.58 5.00
C THR A 23 -12.23 19.36 4.13
N PHE A 24 -12.03 19.58 2.84
CA PHE A 24 -11.64 18.54 1.88
C PHE A 24 -10.14 18.53 1.71
N GLU A 25 -9.58 17.35 1.72
CA GLU A 25 -8.15 17.12 1.49
C GLU A 25 -7.96 15.93 0.55
N GLY A 26 -6.89 15.94 -0.22
CA GLY A 26 -6.55 14.84 -1.09
C GLY A 26 -5.24 15.04 -1.81
N SER A 27 -4.79 14.01 -2.48
CA SER A 27 -3.71 14.10 -3.45
C SER A 27 -3.74 12.94 -4.44
N VAL A 28 -3.11 13.16 -5.59
CA VAL A 28 -2.74 12.12 -6.55
C VAL A 28 -1.24 12.14 -6.73
N ALA A 29 -0.62 10.98 -6.81
CA ALA A 29 0.81 10.83 -7.01
C ALA A 29 1.10 9.80 -8.10
N LEU A 30 2.17 10.02 -8.84
CA LEU A 30 2.72 9.09 -9.81
C LEU A 30 4.23 9.07 -9.64
N SER A 31 4.79 7.88 -9.52
CA SER A 31 6.24 7.65 -9.45
C SER A 31 6.63 6.59 -10.46
N TYR A 32 7.84 6.73 -10.99
CA TYR A 32 8.47 5.80 -11.90
C TYR A 32 9.90 5.54 -11.43
N GLY A 33 10.36 4.30 -11.57
CA GLY A 33 11.67 3.97 -11.04
C GLY A 33 12.17 2.59 -11.40
N ASN A 34 13.27 2.22 -10.77
CA ASN A 34 13.84 0.88 -10.80
C ASN A 34 13.15 0.02 -9.74
N ALA A 35 12.81 -1.21 -10.10
CA ALA A 35 12.09 -2.16 -9.25
C ALA A 35 12.75 -3.54 -9.35
N PRO A 36 14.02 -3.68 -8.87
CA PRO A 36 14.70 -4.95 -8.91
C PRO A 36 14.01 -5.96 -8.02
N PHE A 37 14.06 -7.19 -8.45
CA PHE A 37 13.56 -8.35 -7.78
C PHE A 37 14.70 -9.36 -7.61
N LEU A 38 14.80 -9.95 -6.44
CA LEU A 38 15.78 -10.97 -6.10
C LEU A 38 15.05 -12.23 -5.62
N SER A 39 15.23 -13.36 -6.30
CA SER A 39 14.88 -14.68 -5.79
C SER A 39 16.15 -15.35 -5.27
N THR A 40 16.04 -16.07 -4.16
CA THR A 40 17.16 -16.79 -3.56
C THR A 40 17.21 -18.25 -3.97
N ASP A 41 16.55 -18.60 -5.06
CA ASP A 41 16.78 -19.91 -5.66
C ASP A 41 18.22 -20.00 -6.17
N ASP A 42 18.82 -21.19 -6.22
CA ASP A 42 20.25 -21.53 -6.33
C ASP A 42 21.12 -20.71 -7.33
N ASP A 43 20.51 -19.90 -8.16
CA ASP A 43 21.17 -18.93 -9.03
C ASP A 43 20.65 -17.52 -8.68
N GLU A 44 21.42 -16.75 -7.90
CA GLU A 44 21.15 -15.34 -7.53
C GLU A 44 20.98 -14.42 -8.77
N GLU A 45 19.92 -14.58 -9.52
CA GLU A 45 19.58 -13.68 -10.61
C GLU A 45 18.84 -12.44 -10.11
N ARG A 46 19.52 -11.32 -10.15
CA ARG A 46 18.93 -10.01 -9.91
C ARG A 46 18.31 -9.48 -11.20
N LEU A 47 17.00 -9.57 -11.30
CA LEU A 47 16.27 -8.99 -12.42
C LEU A 47 16.18 -7.47 -12.24
N SER A 48 16.75 -6.74 -13.19
CA SER A 48 16.62 -5.27 -13.23
C SER A 48 15.37 -4.89 -13.97
N GLU A 49 14.35 -4.47 -13.25
CA GLU A 49 13.06 -4.13 -13.80
C GLU A 49 12.71 -2.66 -13.56
N ARG A 50 11.76 -2.19 -14.34
CA ARG A 50 11.20 -0.85 -14.20
C ARG A 50 9.78 -0.97 -13.69
N GLY A 51 9.42 -0.06 -12.77
CA GLY A 51 8.09 -0.03 -12.20
C GLY A 51 7.50 1.36 -12.15
N TYR A 52 6.20 1.42 -12.01
CA TYR A 52 5.51 2.64 -11.67
C TYR A 52 4.56 2.42 -10.50
N LYS A 53 4.38 3.48 -9.70
CA LYS A 53 3.40 3.54 -8.64
C LYS A 53 2.47 4.71 -8.89
N ALA A 54 1.18 4.46 -8.78
CA ALA A 54 0.17 5.50 -8.75
C ALA A 54 -0.59 5.41 -7.44
N SER A 55 -0.80 6.53 -6.78
CA SER A 55 -1.58 6.57 -5.56
C SER A 55 -2.47 7.80 -5.51
N GLY A 56 -3.53 7.71 -4.75
CA GLY A 56 -4.42 8.81 -4.51
C GLY A 56 -5.18 8.63 -3.22
N TYR A 57 -5.52 9.74 -2.59
CA TYR A 57 -6.48 9.75 -1.51
C TYR A 57 -7.39 10.96 -1.62
N LEU A 58 -8.59 10.84 -1.09
CA LEU A 58 -9.55 11.91 -0.96
C LEU A 58 -10.29 11.75 0.36
N GLY A 59 -10.37 12.81 1.14
CA GLY A 59 -11.02 12.79 2.44
C GLY A 59 -11.73 14.08 2.79
N ALA A 60 -12.53 13.98 3.85
CA ALA A 60 -13.24 15.11 4.42
C ALA A 60 -13.23 15.02 5.95
N THR A 61 -13.15 16.19 6.57
CA THR A 61 -13.25 16.35 8.02
C THR A 61 -14.54 17.10 8.37
N PHE A 62 -15.32 16.54 9.29
CA PHE A 62 -16.62 17.05 9.78
C PHE A 62 -16.52 17.21 11.31
N GLY A 63 -16.24 18.40 11.79
CA GLY A 63 -15.91 18.58 13.19
C GLY A 63 -14.69 17.75 13.57
N ASP A 64 -14.85 16.84 14.53
CA ASP A 64 -13.77 15.92 14.93
C ASP A 64 -13.66 14.67 14.06
N TRP A 65 -14.65 14.35 13.24
CA TRP A 65 -14.67 13.16 12.41
C TRP A 65 -13.87 13.34 11.12
N ARG A 66 -13.08 12.35 10.78
CA ARG A 66 -12.33 12.28 9.52
C ARG A 66 -12.70 10.99 8.79
N VAL A 67 -13.08 11.13 7.51
CA VAL A 67 -13.38 10.01 6.62
C VAL A 67 -12.59 10.21 5.33
N PHE A 68 -11.91 9.18 4.87
CA PHE A 68 -11.18 9.25 3.62
C PHE A 68 -11.11 7.89 2.93
N GLY A 69 -10.90 7.94 1.61
CA GLY A 69 -10.61 6.77 0.79
C GLY A 69 -9.26 6.92 0.12
N ASP A 70 -8.57 5.82 -0.08
CA ASP A 70 -7.30 5.78 -0.80
C ASP A 70 -7.27 4.66 -1.85
N ILE A 71 -6.37 4.83 -2.80
CA ILE A 71 -6.06 3.84 -3.83
C ILE A 71 -4.54 3.84 -4.04
N ASN A 72 -3.97 2.65 -4.14
CA ASN A 72 -2.58 2.46 -4.53
C ASN A 72 -2.49 1.43 -5.63
N VAL A 73 -1.66 1.70 -6.62
CA VAL A 73 -1.38 0.80 -7.73
C VAL A 73 0.13 0.73 -7.88
N TYR A 74 0.65 -0.46 -7.88
CA TYR A 74 2.03 -0.77 -8.20
C TYR A 74 2.04 -1.69 -9.41
N ASN A 75 2.85 -1.41 -10.39
CA ASN A 75 3.03 -2.27 -11.55
C ASN A 75 4.50 -2.29 -11.93
N ARG A 76 4.95 -3.47 -12.32
CA ARG A 76 6.30 -3.75 -12.76
C ARG A 76 6.25 -4.16 -14.23
N SER A 77 7.14 -3.60 -15.03
CA SER A 77 7.33 -4.02 -16.42
C SER A 77 8.42 -5.09 -16.43
N ILE A 78 8.03 -6.29 -16.76
CA ILE A 78 8.97 -7.39 -16.96
C ILE A 78 9.63 -7.16 -18.31
N GLY A 79 10.98 -7.11 -18.34
CA GLY A 79 11.73 -7.03 -19.57
C GLY A 79 11.54 -8.29 -20.42
N ASP A 80 11.84 -8.15 -21.74
CA ASP A 80 11.76 -9.20 -22.77
C ASP A 80 12.78 -10.33 -22.47
N GLN A 81 12.47 -11.22 -21.56
CA GLN A 81 13.29 -12.39 -21.30
C GLN A 81 12.43 -13.63 -21.24
N ASP A 82 12.92 -14.71 -21.88
CA ASP A 82 12.38 -16.06 -21.87
C ASP A 82 12.47 -16.66 -20.46
N PHE A 83 11.65 -16.19 -19.51
CA PHE A 83 11.59 -16.75 -18.18
C PHE A 83 10.39 -17.65 -18.00
N ASP A 84 10.67 -18.91 -17.70
CA ASP A 84 9.71 -19.87 -17.15
C ASP A 84 9.42 -19.59 -15.64
N GLN A 85 9.83 -18.42 -15.10
CA GLN A 85 9.69 -18.08 -13.69
C GLN A 85 8.66 -16.98 -13.45
N TYR A 86 7.85 -17.19 -12.44
CA TYR A 86 6.82 -16.29 -11.96
C TYR A 86 7.43 -14.98 -11.43
N ALA A 87 7.12 -13.88 -12.05
CA ALA A 87 7.47 -12.57 -11.54
C ALA A 87 6.20 -11.79 -11.17
N PRO A 88 6.17 -11.14 -10.00
CA PRO A 88 5.01 -10.37 -9.57
C PRO A 88 4.75 -9.19 -10.52
N GLY A 89 3.66 -9.23 -11.29
CA GLY A 89 3.35 -8.22 -12.30
C GLY A 89 2.78 -6.93 -11.76
N GLY A 90 2.02 -6.97 -10.68
CA GLY A 90 1.43 -5.77 -10.14
C GLY A 90 0.54 -6.01 -8.93
N ALA A 91 0.40 -4.97 -8.12
CA ALA A 91 -0.47 -4.98 -6.96
C ALA A 91 -1.33 -3.72 -6.90
N SER A 92 -2.51 -3.82 -6.34
CA SER A 92 -3.36 -2.68 -6.08
C SER A 92 -4.06 -2.82 -4.75
N SER A 93 -4.30 -1.69 -4.09
CA SER A 93 -5.15 -1.61 -2.91
C SER A 93 -6.15 -0.46 -3.03
N PHE A 94 -7.28 -0.65 -2.40
CA PHE A 94 -8.29 0.37 -2.20
C PHE A 94 -8.74 0.31 -0.75
N GLY A 95 -8.88 1.45 -0.08
CA GLY A 95 -9.31 1.54 1.30
C GLY A 95 -10.34 2.62 1.58
N LEU A 96 -11.10 2.39 2.63
CA LEU A 96 -11.99 3.37 3.27
C LEU A 96 -11.62 3.42 4.75
N HIS A 97 -11.44 4.63 5.25
CA HIS A 97 -10.99 4.94 6.60
C HIS A 97 -11.98 5.87 7.27
N ALA A 98 -12.24 5.62 8.53
CA ALA A 98 -13.10 6.50 9.34
C ALA A 98 -12.59 6.54 10.77
N GLY A 99 -12.54 7.73 11.35
CA GLY A 99 -12.09 7.90 12.72
C GLY A 99 -12.37 9.29 13.28
N ARG A 100 -11.84 9.54 14.46
CA ARG A 100 -12.07 10.79 15.18
C ARG A 100 -10.75 11.40 15.65
N ASN A 101 -10.67 12.73 15.58
CA ASN A 101 -9.60 13.50 16.13
C ASN A 101 -9.90 13.86 17.61
N PHE A 102 -8.92 13.72 18.45
CA PHE A 102 -8.91 14.10 19.87
C PHE A 102 -7.71 15.04 20.10
N GLY A 103 -7.87 16.29 19.70
CA GLY A 103 -6.76 17.21 19.65
C GLY A 103 -5.70 16.79 18.62
N ASN A 104 -4.49 16.48 19.08
CA ASN A 104 -3.38 16.05 18.24
C ASN A 104 -3.41 14.53 17.91
N PHE A 105 -4.32 13.78 18.49
CA PHE A 105 -4.46 12.35 18.28
C PHE A 105 -5.64 12.05 17.36
N TYR A 106 -5.42 11.21 16.38
CA TYR A 106 -6.46 10.58 15.54
C TYR A 106 -6.51 9.08 15.86
N GLY A 107 -7.70 8.55 16.02
CA GLY A 107 -7.95 7.12 16.15
C GLY A 107 -9.08 6.70 15.24
N GLY A 108 -8.91 5.59 14.51
CA GLY A 108 -9.86 5.16 13.51
C GLY A 108 -9.80 3.68 13.20
N ALA A 109 -10.60 3.31 12.22
CA ALA A 109 -10.63 1.98 11.63
C ALA A 109 -10.63 2.08 10.11
N PHE A 110 -10.20 1.03 9.46
CA PHE A 110 -10.19 0.94 8.01
C PHE A 110 -10.70 -0.42 7.53
N VAL A 111 -11.22 -0.40 6.30
CA VAL A 111 -11.54 -1.59 5.51
C VAL A 111 -11.02 -1.38 4.11
N GLY A 112 -10.54 -2.42 3.47
CA GLY A 112 -9.99 -2.31 2.13
C GLY A 112 -10.02 -3.62 1.36
N ARG A 113 -9.56 -3.53 0.12
CA ARG A 113 -9.32 -4.67 -0.75
C ARG A 113 -7.96 -4.55 -1.38
N ASN A 114 -7.28 -5.68 -1.45
CA ASN A 114 -6.09 -5.87 -2.24
C ASN A 114 -6.39 -6.74 -3.43
N ARG A 115 -5.68 -6.50 -4.51
CA ARG A 115 -5.61 -7.37 -5.67
C ARG A 115 -4.16 -7.41 -6.10
N PHE A 116 -3.70 -8.61 -6.33
CA PHE A 116 -2.41 -8.88 -6.92
C PHE A 116 -2.61 -9.59 -8.25
N GLN A 117 -1.75 -9.35 -9.21
CA GLN A 117 -1.73 -10.02 -10.50
C GLN A 117 -0.35 -10.66 -10.67
N GLY A 118 -0.32 -11.98 -10.68
CA GLY A 118 0.85 -12.74 -11.12
C GLY A 118 1.06 -12.57 -12.63
N THR A 119 2.27 -12.70 -13.07
CA THR A 119 2.60 -12.79 -14.49
C THR A 119 3.24 -14.15 -14.72
N ASP A 120 2.45 -15.13 -15.02
CA ASP A 120 2.92 -16.28 -15.76
C ASP A 120 2.77 -15.96 -17.26
N ALA A 121 3.81 -16.18 -18.04
CA ALA A 121 3.77 -16.02 -19.50
C ALA A 121 2.75 -16.94 -20.16
N THR A 122 2.30 -17.99 -19.48
CA THR A 122 1.36 -19.00 -19.99
C THR A 122 -0.06 -18.86 -19.43
N THR A 123 -0.24 -18.26 -18.25
CA THR A 123 -1.56 -18.11 -17.60
C THR A 123 -1.78 -16.66 -17.12
N ILE A 124 -2.14 -15.79 -18.04
CA ILE A 124 -2.31 -14.32 -17.86
C ILE A 124 -3.38 -13.94 -16.78
N ASN A 125 -3.97 -14.87 -16.08
CA ASN A 125 -5.17 -14.65 -15.27
C ASN A 125 -5.07 -14.99 -13.78
N ASP A 126 -3.92 -15.33 -13.25
CA ASP A 126 -3.82 -15.67 -11.83
C ASP A 126 -3.86 -14.41 -10.96
N TYR A 127 -4.94 -14.27 -10.22
CA TYR A 127 -5.19 -13.15 -9.34
C TYR A 127 -5.36 -13.63 -7.91
N VAL A 128 -4.55 -13.11 -7.02
CA VAL A 128 -4.88 -13.15 -5.60
C VAL A 128 -5.63 -11.88 -5.24
N SER A 129 -6.76 -12.00 -4.61
CA SER A 129 -7.54 -10.84 -4.17
C SER A 129 -8.14 -11.07 -2.79
N GLY A 130 -8.25 -10.01 -2.01
CA GLY A 130 -8.81 -10.17 -0.69
C GLY A 130 -9.22 -8.88 0.00
N SER A 131 -9.64 -9.04 1.22
CA SER A 131 -10.10 -7.94 2.08
C SER A 131 -9.09 -7.66 3.18
N LEU A 132 -8.94 -6.38 3.50
CA LEU A 132 -8.18 -5.91 4.67
C LEU A 132 -9.12 -5.16 5.60
N TYR A 133 -8.86 -5.26 6.89
CA TYR A 133 -9.55 -4.45 7.88
C TYR A 133 -8.69 -4.32 9.14
N GLY A 134 -8.86 -3.24 9.86
CA GLY A 134 -8.09 -3.00 11.06
C GLY A 134 -8.39 -1.68 11.73
N ILE A 135 -7.50 -1.34 12.65
CA ILE A 135 -7.51 -0.08 13.38
C ILE A 135 -6.26 0.73 13.06
N GLU A 136 -6.38 2.03 13.23
CA GLU A 136 -5.30 2.96 12.92
C GLU A 136 -5.25 4.13 13.89
N ALA A 137 -4.08 4.71 14.04
CA ALA A 137 -3.87 5.89 14.84
C ALA A 137 -2.78 6.78 14.25
N GLU A 138 -2.90 8.08 14.47
CA GLU A 138 -1.88 9.08 14.17
C GLU A 138 -1.79 10.07 15.32
N TYR A 139 -0.57 10.43 15.71
CA TYR A 139 -0.32 11.48 16.69
C TYR A 139 0.60 12.55 16.11
N SER A 140 0.14 13.80 16.11
CA SER A 140 0.86 14.94 15.53
C SER A 140 1.47 15.80 16.62
N MET A 141 2.78 16.04 16.52
CA MET A 141 3.56 16.90 17.42
C MET A 141 4.19 18.05 16.62
N GLY A 142 3.39 19.07 16.32
CA GLY A 142 3.86 20.17 15.48
C GLY A 142 4.26 19.70 14.07
N ALA A 143 5.55 19.74 13.78
CA ALA A 143 6.09 19.32 12.48
C ALA A 143 6.27 17.81 12.32
N ILE A 144 6.09 17.03 13.37
CA ILE A 144 6.30 15.59 13.37
C ILE A 144 4.96 14.89 13.57
N SER A 145 4.72 13.82 12.83
CA SER A 145 3.63 12.87 13.10
C SER A 145 4.16 11.45 13.18
N VAL A 146 3.59 10.66 14.09
CA VAL A 146 3.81 9.23 14.17
C VAL A 146 2.49 8.54 13.92
N PHE A 147 2.53 7.40 13.24
CA PHE A 147 1.31 6.67 12.86
C PHE A 147 1.49 5.16 12.98
N ALA A 148 0.37 4.48 13.16
CA ALA A 148 0.34 3.03 13.23
C ALA A 148 -0.96 2.48 12.64
N GLN A 149 -0.88 1.28 12.09
CA GLN A 149 -2.01 0.46 11.67
C GLN A 149 -1.80 -0.97 12.16
N LEU A 150 -2.88 -1.60 12.62
CA LEU A 150 -2.93 -3.02 12.97
C LEU A 150 -4.11 -3.63 12.24
N GLY A 151 -3.88 -4.68 11.48
CA GLY A 151 -4.93 -5.22 10.63
C GLY A 151 -4.83 -6.72 10.40
N ARG A 152 -5.85 -7.19 9.71
CA ARG A 152 -5.92 -8.53 9.15
C ARG A 152 -6.17 -8.45 7.66
N ALA A 153 -5.58 -9.40 6.95
CA ALA A 153 -5.81 -9.64 5.54
C ALA A 153 -6.44 -11.03 5.38
N LYS A 154 -7.45 -11.13 4.52
CA LYS A 154 -8.01 -12.39 4.08
C LYS A 154 -7.94 -12.38 2.55
N MET A 155 -7.07 -13.20 1.99
CA MET A 155 -6.82 -13.32 0.57
C MET A 155 -7.36 -14.64 0.05
N ILE A 156 -7.72 -14.67 -1.22
CA ILE A 156 -8.26 -15.84 -1.90
C ILE A 156 -7.56 -15.91 -3.25
N GLY A 157 -6.96 -17.06 -3.56
CA GLY A 157 -6.41 -17.38 -4.87
C GLY A 157 -7.49 -17.44 -5.95
N ASP A 158 -7.09 -17.42 -7.21
CA ASP A 158 -8.02 -17.36 -8.35
C ASP A 158 -8.89 -18.63 -8.47
N THR A 159 -8.35 -19.77 -8.14
CA THR A 159 -9.11 -21.04 -8.13
C THR A 159 -10.17 -21.10 -7.04
N GLY A 160 -10.10 -20.21 -6.05
CA GLY A 160 -11.00 -20.16 -4.90
C GLY A 160 -10.73 -21.24 -3.85
N ASP A 161 -9.79 -22.12 -4.09
CA ASP A 161 -9.47 -23.24 -3.20
C ASP A 161 -8.42 -22.87 -2.15
N THR A 162 -7.63 -21.82 -2.39
CA THR A 162 -6.59 -21.35 -1.48
C THR A 162 -7.07 -20.09 -0.75
N GLU A 163 -7.14 -20.16 0.58
CA GLU A 163 -7.50 -19.02 1.44
C GLU A 163 -6.34 -18.67 2.37
N PHE A 164 -5.85 -17.44 2.27
CA PHE A 164 -4.78 -16.91 3.11
C PHE A 164 -5.37 -15.94 4.13
N THR A 165 -5.09 -16.15 5.41
CA THR A 165 -5.47 -15.23 6.47
C THR A 165 -4.25 -14.81 7.26
N GLY A 166 -3.88 -13.55 7.17
CA GLY A 166 -2.72 -12.98 7.85
C GLY A 166 -3.06 -11.82 8.77
N LYS A 167 -2.11 -11.47 9.61
CA LYS A 167 -2.09 -10.26 10.42
C LYS A 167 -0.97 -9.37 9.92
N PHE A 168 -1.16 -8.07 9.99
CA PHE A 168 -0.10 -7.12 9.71
C PHE A 168 -0.08 -5.96 10.70
N SER A 169 1.08 -5.37 10.84
CA SER A 169 1.30 -4.15 11.60
C SER A 169 2.17 -3.19 10.80
N LYS A 170 1.80 -1.93 10.79
CA LYS A 170 2.55 -0.84 10.18
C LYS A 170 2.77 0.26 11.20
N VAL A 171 3.97 0.78 11.27
CA VAL A 171 4.32 1.96 12.07
C VAL A 171 5.15 2.89 11.22
N GLY A 172 5.06 4.18 11.48
CA GLY A 172 5.89 5.13 10.76
C GLY A 172 5.93 6.50 11.40
N ILE A 173 6.78 7.32 10.81
CA ILE A 173 7.01 8.70 11.21
C ILE A 173 7.09 9.59 9.98
N ALA A 174 6.58 10.80 10.09
CA ALA A 174 6.77 11.83 9.08
C ALA A 174 7.17 13.15 9.77
N ALA A 175 8.09 13.88 9.15
CA ALA A 175 8.56 15.17 9.65
C ALA A 175 8.51 16.19 8.50
N THR A 176 7.98 17.38 8.81
CA THR A 176 7.95 18.52 7.89
C THR A 176 9.06 19.51 8.29
N VAL A 177 9.97 19.82 7.37
CA VAL A 177 11.05 20.78 7.56
C VAL A 177 11.04 21.73 6.36
N ASP A 178 10.59 22.94 6.56
CA ASP A 178 10.38 23.94 5.51
C ASP A 178 9.51 23.39 4.36
N ARG A 179 10.12 23.19 3.19
CA ARG A 179 9.46 22.64 1.99
C ARG A 179 9.59 21.13 1.85
N PHE A 180 10.22 20.47 2.81
CA PHE A 180 10.42 19.04 2.78
C PHE A 180 9.45 18.32 3.71
N VAL A 181 8.94 17.17 3.27
CA VAL A 181 8.32 16.18 4.12
C VAL A 181 9.11 14.89 3.98
N ILE A 182 9.69 14.42 5.07
CA ILE A 182 10.46 13.18 5.11
C ILE A 182 9.61 12.18 5.88
N SER A 183 9.39 11.00 5.32
CA SER A 183 8.65 9.94 5.97
C SER A 183 9.41 8.62 5.91
N ALA A 184 9.24 7.83 6.96
CA ALA A 184 9.70 6.45 7.02
C ALA A 184 8.60 5.58 7.61
N GLU A 185 8.42 4.39 7.09
CA GLU A 185 7.45 3.40 7.57
C GLU A 185 8.07 2.01 7.59
N PHE A 186 7.66 1.22 8.55
CA PHE A 186 7.96 -0.19 8.65
C PHE A 186 6.66 -0.97 8.74
N GLU A 187 6.56 -2.02 7.95
CA GLU A 187 5.41 -2.92 7.96
C GLU A 187 5.91 -4.35 8.09
N GLN A 188 5.21 -5.14 8.85
CA GLN A 188 5.43 -6.58 8.94
C GLN A 188 4.09 -7.30 9.03
N GLY A 189 4.07 -8.51 8.53
CA GLY A 189 2.90 -9.36 8.61
C GLY A 189 3.27 -10.83 8.47
N ASN A 190 2.33 -11.67 8.86
CA ASN A 190 2.39 -13.10 8.62
C ASN A 190 1.18 -13.51 7.81
N SER A 191 1.38 -14.45 6.93
CA SER A 191 0.34 -15.20 6.25
C SER A 191 0.57 -16.66 6.57
N PRO A 192 -0.33 -17.32 7.30
CA PRO A 192 -0.26 -18.76 7.38
C PRO A 192 -0.46 -19.30 5.97
N LEU A 193 0.61 -19.81 5.41
CA LEU A 193 0.59 -20.58 4.18
C LEU A 193 0.04 -21.95 4.56
N ASN A 194 -1.25 -22.13 4.42
CA ASN A 194 -1.82 -23.47 4.47
C ASN A 194 -1.50 -24.17 3.14
N PHE A 195 -0.23 -24.44 2.90
CA PHE A 195 0.14 -25.55 2.02
C PHE A 195 -0.37 -26.81 2.70
N GLU A 196 -1.09 -27.63 1.99
CA GLU A 196 -1.83 -28.78 2.53
C GLU A 196 -0.98 -29.75 3.38
N ASP A 197 0.34 -29.62 3.39
CA ASP A 197 1.26 -30.57 4.05
C ASP A 197 2.37 -29.96 4.91
N SER A 198 2.69 -28.67 4.88
CA SER A 198 3.89 -28.16 5.56
C SER A 198 3.64 -27.42 6.87
N GLY A 199 2.49 -26.81 7.05
CA GLY A 199 2.21 -26.00 8.25
C GLY A 199 3.11 -24.77 8.40
N ASP A 200 3.77 -24.36 7.32
CA ASP A 200 4.71 -23.25 7.30
C ASP A 200 3.98 -21.93 7.26
N GLU A 201 4.45 -20.97 8.03
CA GLU A 201 3.97 -19.60 8.05
C GLU A 201 4.92 -18.73 7.22
N GLY A 202 4.39 -18.02 6.23
CA GLY A 202 5.14 -17.00 5.51
C GLY A 202 5.10 -15.68 6.27
N ASP A 203 6.27 -15.09 6.43
CA ASP A 203 6.41 -13.76 7.01
C ASP A 203 6.87 -12.76 5.95
N TYR A 204 6.46 -11.51 6.09
CA TYR A 204 7.05 -10.44 5.32
C TYR A 204 7.45 -9.27 6.21
N ARG A 205 8.47 -8.54 5.77
CA ARG A 205 8.91 -7.28 6.37
C ARG A 205 9.14 -6.27 5.26
N ALA A 206 8.71 -5.05 5.47
CA ALA A 206 8.87 -3.99 4.49
C ALA A 206 9.29 -2.69 5.15
N LEU A 207 10.17 -1.97 4.47
CA LEU A 207 10.62 -0.62 4.83
C LEU A 207 10.28 0.32 3.68
N GLY A 208 9.70 1.48 4.00
CA GLY A 208 9.46 2.55 3.05
C GLY A 208 10.07 3.85 3.56
N ILE A 209 10.75 4.57 2.67
CA ILE A 209 11.26 5.93 2.93
C ILE A 209 10.82 6.81 1.78
N ALA A 210 10.32 8.00 2.07
CA ALA A 210 10.01 8.98 1.05
C ALA A 210 10.42 10.39 1.47
N ILE A 211 10.87 11.17 0.48
CA ILE A 211 11.20 12.58 0.61
C ILE A 211 10.34 13.32 -0.41
N ASP A 212 9.48 14.18 0.08
CA ASP A 212 8.67 15.07 -0.72
C ASP A 212 9.27 16.49 -0.65
N TYR A 213 9.41 17.14 -1.79
CA TYR A 213 9.86 18.54 -1.89
C TYR A 213 8.79 19.38 -2.57
N GLN A 214 8.28 20.38 -1.88
CA GLN A 214 7.29 21.32 -2.43
C GLN A 214 7.92 22.25 -3.46
N ILE A 215 7.76 21.92 -4.73
CA ILE A 215 8.25 22.74 -5.86
C ILE A 215 7.40 24.01 -5.98
N THR A 216 6.09 23.84 -5.95
CA THR A 216 5.08 24.92 -5.91
C THR A 216 3.97 24.54 -4.94
N ASP A 217 2.99 25.41 -4.71
CA ASP A 217 1.82 25.10 -3.87
C ASP A 217 0.96 23.94 -4.44
N ARG A 218 1.14 23.60 -5.71
CA ARG A 218 0.35 22.60 -6.44
C ARG A 218 1.15 21.41 -6.95
N VAL A 219 2.48 21.43 -6.79
CA VAL A 219 3.35 20.38 -7.33
C VAL A 219 4.42 20.05 -6.30
N ILE A 220 4.51 18.79 -5.97
CA ILE A 220 5.47 18.23 -5.03
C ILE A 220 6.27 17.17 -5.78
N GLY A 221 7.60 17.30 -5.78
CA GLY A 221 8.50 16.24 -6.23
C GLY A 221 8.65 15.19 -5.13
N THR A 222 8.66 13.93 -5.50
CA THR A 222 8.80 12.80 -4.55
C THR A 222 9.98 11.94 -4.96
N LEU A 223 10.82 11.58 -4.00
CA LEU A 223 11.82 10.52 -4.08
C LEU A 223 11.40 9.44 -3.09
N SER A 224 11.37 8.18 -3.51
CA SER A 224 10.96 7.06 -2.66
C SER A 224 11.86 5.85 -2.82
N TYR A 225 12.09 5.17 -1.71
CA TYR A 225 12.70 3.85 -1.64
C TYR A 225 11.81 2.95 -0.79
N GLU A 226 11.53 1.77 -1.29
CA GLU A 226 10.80 0.74 -0.57
C GLU A 226 11.51 -0.59 -0.78
N THR A 227 11.54 -1.40 0.27
CA THR A 227 11.97 -2.79 0.19
C THR A 227 10.98 -3.67 0.94
N MET A 228 10.83 -4.89 0.49
CA MET A 228 10.00 -5.90 1.12
C MET A 228 10.70 -7.26 1.01
N ASP A 229 11.02 -7.83 2.15
CA ASP A 229 11.55 -9.20 2.25
C ASP A 229 10.39 -10.14 2.53
N ILE A 230 10.34 -11.24 1.82
CA ILE A 230 9.34 -12.28 1.94
C ILE A 230 10.05 -13.56 2.29
N ILE A 231 9.64 -14.20 3.36
CA ILE A 231 10.19 -15.44 3.88
C ILE A 231 9.05 -16.47 3.84
N ALA A 232 9.12 -17.41 2.91
CA ALA A 232 8.09 -18.43 2.76
C ALA A 232 8.37 -19.63 3.66
N ASN A 233 9.62 -20.08 3.72
CA ASN A 233 10.13 -21.09 4.63
C ASN A 233 11.63 -20.86 4.87
N THR A 234 12.35 -21.79 5.52
CA THR A 234 13.75 -21.59 5.88
C THR A 234 14.71 -21.56 4.69
N GLU A 235 14.30 -21.98 3.52
CA GLU A 235 15.14 -22.13 2.32
C GLU A 235 14.74 -21.14 1.21
N ASP A 236 13.45 -20.76 1.13
CA ASP A 236 12.95 -19.88 0.08
C ASP A 236 12.63 -18.50 0.62
N SER A 237 13.29 -17.50 0.10
CA SER A 237 13.03 -16.10 0.39
C SER A 237 13.12 -15.27 -0.87
N GLY A 238 12.42 -14.14 -0.88
CA GLY A 238 12.46 -13.18 -1.97
C GLY A 238 12.54 -11.75 -1.46
N SER A 239 13.09 -10.87 -2.26
CA SER A 239 13.13 -9.45 -1.94
C SER A 239 12.60 -8.64 -3.11
N ASP A 240 11.70 -7.71 -2.82
CA ASP A 240 11.16 -6.73 -3.75
C ASP A 240 11.66 -5.34 -3.36
N GLU A 241 12.27 -4.64 -4.29
CA GLU A 241 12.73 -3.27 -4.08
C GLU A 241 12.06 -2.31 -5.07
N PHE A 242 11.90 -1.07 -4.68
CA PHE A 242 11.49 0.02 -5.55
C PHE A 242 12.23 1.29 -5.19
N PHE A 243 12.99 1.83 -6.13
CA PHE A 243 13.57 3.16 -6.02
C PHE A 243 12.98 4.04 -7.13
N GLY A 244 12.24 5.07 -6.75
CA GLY A 244 11.47 5.88 -7.69
C GLY A 244 11.54 7.37 -7.45
N ILE A 245 11.36 8.10 -8.55
CA ILE A 245 11.12 9.53 -8.57
C ILE A 245 9.70 9.79 -9.09
N GLY A 246 9.04 10.78 -8.53
CA GLY A 246 7.66 11.05 -8.90
C GLY A 246 7.21 12.47 -8.65
N ILE A 247 5.93 12.67 -8.93
CA ILE A 247 5.23 13.91 -8.63
C ILE A 247 3.97 13.60 -7.83
N ARG A 248 3.62 14.50 -6.92
CA ARG A 248 2.36 14.49 -6.18
C ARG A 248 1.65 15.83 -6.35
N ILE A 249 0.37 15.78 -6.64
CA ILE A 249 -0.50 16.94 -6.82
C ILE A 249 -1.50 16.95 -5.67
N PRO A 250 -1.40 17.89 -4.71
CA PRO A 250 -2.37 18.05 -3.65
C PRO A 250 -3.70 18.57 -4.21
N LEU A 251 -4.80 18.07 -3.63
CA LEU A 251 -6.16 18.44 -3.94
C LEU A 251 -6.79 19.05 -2.67
N GLY A 252 -7.33 20.25 -2.76
CA GLY A 252 -7.91 20.96 -1.61
C GLY A 252 -6.94 21.84 -0.84
N ALA A 253 -7.30 22.18 0.40
CA ALA A 253 -6.66 23.24 1.17
C ALA A 253 -5.40 22.83 1.97
N THR A 254 -5.09 21.55 2.06
CA THR A 254 -4.09 21.02 3.01
C THR A 254 -2.64 21.06 2.54
N GLY A 255 -2.37 21.57 1.34
CA GLY A 255 -0.99 21.82 0.89
C GLY A 255 -0.13 20.55 0.82
N ALA A 256 1.09 20.63 1.34
CA ALA A 256 2.12 19.59 1.22
C ALA A 256 1.90 18.36 2.13
N LYS A 257 0.93 18.37 3.05
CA LYS A 257 0.75 17.25 3.98
C LYS A 257 0.49 15.93 3.24
N ARG A 258 1.26 14.90 3.58
CA ARG A 258 1.07 13.54 3.09
C ARG A 258 0.04 12.81 3.96
N ASN A 259 -0.83 12.00 3.35
CA ASN A 259 -1.61 11.05 4.11
C ASN A 259 -0.72 9.84 4.43
N ASN A 260 -0.47 9.61 5.72
CA ASN A 260 0.37 8.53 6.20
C ASN A 260 -0.42 7.23 6.41
N LEU A 261 -1.74 7.35 6.57
CA LEU A 261 -2.64 6.23 6.83
C LEU A 261 -3.24 5.75 5.50
N THR A 262 -2.49 4.96 4.75
CA THR A 262 -2.92 4.38 3.48
C THR A 262 -3.07 2.87 3.60
N THR A 263 -4.01 2.31 2.85
CA THR A 263 -4.22 0.87 2.77
C THR A 263 -3.02 0.21 2.11
N SER A 264 -2.41 -0.75 2.78
CA SER A 264 -1.25 -1.46 2.25
C SER A 264 -1.66 -2.44 1.14
N TYR A 265 -0.85 -2.54 0.10
CA TYR A 265 -0.93 -3.61 -0.92
C TYR A 265 -0.02 -4.80 -0.58
N ARG A 266 0.88 -4.66 0.38
CA ARG A 266 1.93 -5.63 0.73
C ARG A 266 1.39 -6.98 1.20
N PRO A 267 0.31 -7.07 2.00
CA PRO A 267 -0.27 -8.36 2.35
C PRO A 267 -0.72 -9.19 1.14
N GLY A 268 -1.21 -8.51 0.10
CA GLY A 268 -1.59 -9.18 -1.16
C GLY A 268 -0.37 -9.65 -1.95
N LEU A 269 0.69 -8.87 -1.94
CA LEU A 269 1.96 -9.23 -2.58
C LEU A 269 2.60 -10.42 -1.89
N ALA A 270 2.61 -10.44 -0.55
CA ALA A 270 3.12 -11.57 0.24
C ALA A 270 2.34 -12.86 -0.01
N ALA A 271 1.01 -12.77 -0.06
CA ALA A 271 0.16 -13.93 -0.34
C ALA A 271 0.39 -14.50 -1.75
N ALA A 272 0.59 -13.64 -2.74
CA ALA A 272 0.86 -14.08 -4.10
C ALA A 272 2.21 -14.78 -4.24
N TRP A 273 3.20 -14.31 -3.50
CA TRP A 273 4.50 -14.98 -3.44
C TRP A 273 4.41 -16.39 -2.88
N ALA A 274 3.62 -16.54 -1.86
CA ALA A 274 3.40 -17.82 -1.24
C ALA A 274 2.79 -18.86 -2.19
N GLU A 275 1.97 -18.41 -3.14
CA GLU A 275 1.34 -19.27 -4.15
C GLU A 275 2.32 -19.67 -5.27
N THR A 276 3.42 -18.92 -5.46
CA THR A 276 4.41 -19.20 -6.51
C THR A 276 5.54 -20.14 -6.08
N LEU A 277 5.67 -20.40 -4.78
CA LEU A 277 6.73 -21.23 -4.21
C LEU A 277 6.29 -22.70 -3.99
N ASP A 278 5.11 -23.09 -4.47
CA ASP A 278 4.62 -24.45 -4.55
C ASP A 278 4.97 -25.06 -5.92
#